data_e25dcdbbfed463d78b74b9695993428a
#
_entry.id   e25dcdbbfed463d78b74b9695993428a
#
_cell.length_a   1.000
_cell.length_b   1.000
_cell.length_c   1.000
_cell.angle_alpha   90.00
_cell.angle_beta   90.00
_cell.angle_gamma   90.00
#
_symmetry.space_group_name_H-M   'P 1'
#
loop_
_entity.id
_entity.type
_entity.pdbx_description
1 polymer ?
#
loop_
_entity_poly.entity_id
_entity_poly.type
_entity_poly.pdbx_seq_one_letter_code
_entity_poly.pdbx_strand_id
1 'polypeptide(L)'
;MSKTCGDCSVVSDPAKYDCCVEEVGNTIQHLVRIMQLFERDQIKPQGFTTSQAYVLTQLYKTPGITMNELSEKLNAKTSTMTRIVNTLVRDGLIQRKRDDADRRVVVVELTEIGKEAAGLLEKAIKAYYRKIVDHLPEGQVQEVLKAANLLVEAFDEVNPNCC
;
A
#
# COMPACT_ATOMS: atom_id res chain seq x y z
N MET A 1 -14.51 7.18 25.17
CA MET A 1 -15.77 7.73 24.61
C MET A 1 -15.35 8.88 23.70
N SER A 2 -15.28 8.64 22.40
CA SER A 2 -14.97 9.69 21.40
C SER A 2 -16.19 10.61 21.34
N LYS A 3 -16.01 11.90 21.63
CA LYS A 3 -17.03 12.93 21.32
C LYS A 3 -17.01 13.06 19.79
N THR A 4 -18.01 12.47 19.13
CA THR A 4 -18.23 12.75 17.71
C THR A 4 -18.55 14.24 17.57
N CYS A 5 -17.73 14.94 16.81
CA CYS A 5 -18.01 16.30 16.38
C CYS A 5 -19.31 16.27 15.57
N GLY A 6 -20.32 17.05 15.96
CA GLY A 6 -21.54 17.15 15.15
C GLY A 6 -21.20 17.58 13.73
N ASP A 7 -22.19 17.51 12.86
CA ASP A 7 -22.12 17.76 11.42
C ASP A 7 -20.99 18.70 10.95
N CYS A 8 -19.92 18.12 10.36
CA CYS A 8 -18.77 18.83 9.79
C CYS A 8 -19.11 19.52 8.44
N SER A 9 -20.36 19.54 8.03
CA SER A 9 -20.80 20.15 6.75
C SER A 9 -20.70 21.68 6.72
N VAL A 10 -20.46 22.34 7.86
CA VAL A 10 -20.38 23.81 7.97
C VAL A 10 -19.00 24.23 8.46
N VAL A 11 -18.07 24.44 7.51
CA VAL A 11 -16.68 24.90 7.74
C VAL A 11 -16.58 26.39 8.19
N SER A 12 -17.70 27.08 8.36
CA SER A 12 -17.72 28.53 8.68
C SER A 12 -17.54 28.87 10.17
N ASP A 13 -17.59 27.86 11.07
CA ASP A 13 -17.35 28.04 12.50
C ASP A 13 -15.94 27.50 12.85
N PRO A 14 -14.97 28.37 13.27
CA PRO A 14 -13.60 27.96 13.57
C PRO A 14 -13.51 26.82 14.62
N ALA A 15 -14.38 26.83 15.63
CA ALA A 15 -14.35 25.81 16.68
C ALA A 15 -14.83 24.43 16.16
N LYS A 16 -15.76 24.41 15.22
CA LYS A 16 -16.19 23.18 14.55
C LYS A 16 -15.14 22.68 13.58
N TYR A 17 -14.45 23.58 12.88
CA TYR A 17 -13.35 23.23 11.99
C TYR A 17 -12.22 22.53 12.76
N ASP A 18 -11.77 23.10 13.87
CA ASP A 18 -10.71 22.51 14.71
C ASP A 18 -11.11 21.12 15.23
N CYS A 19 -12.38 20.94 15.62
CA CYS A 19 -12.90 19.65 16.04
C CYS A 19 -12.84 18.61 14.90
N CYS A 20 -13.17 18.97 13.66
CA CYS A 20 -13.06 18.08 12.50
C CYS A 20 -11.61 17.73 12.17
N VAL A 21 -10.68 18.68 12.32
CA VAL A 21 -9.23 18.43 12.14
C VAL A 21 -8.73 17.40 13.15
N GLU A 22 -9.12 17.54 14.42
CA GLU A 22 -8.75 16.56 15.46
C GLU A 22 -9.35 15.18 15.19
N GLU A 23 -10.59 15.09 14.77
CA GLU A 23 -11.27 13.81 14.49
C GLU A 23 -10.63 13.09 13.30
N VAL A 24 -10.36 13.80 12.20
CA VAL A 24 -9.63 13.27 11.04
C VAL A 24 -8.23 12.83 11.46
N GLY A 25 -7.49 13.65 12.20
CA GLY A 25 -6.16 13.31 12.68
C GLY A 25 -6.14 12.05 13.55
N ASN A 26 -7.09 11.91 14.48
CA ASN A 26 -7.23 10.74 15.33
C ASN A 26 -7.55 9.48 14.50
N THR A 27 -8.42 9.59 13.50
CA THR A 27 -8.76 8.50 12.60
C THR A 27 -7.55 8.03 11.81
N ILE A 28 -6.76 8.96 11.24
CA ILE A 28 -5.52 8.66 10.53
C ILE A 28 -4.52 7.94 11.45
N GLN A 29 -4.30 8.47 12.67
CA GLN A 29 -3.40 7.82 13.63
C GLN A 29 -3.87 6.41 14.00
N HIS A 30 -5.17 6.19 14.09
CA HIS A 30 -5.73 4.86 14.34
C HIS A 30 -5.46 3.92 13.15
N LEU A 31 -5.68 4.37 11.92
CA LEU A 31 -5.37 3.60 10.70
C LEU A 31 -3.88 3.23 10.63
N VAL A 32 -2.97 4.16 10.96
CA VAL A 32 -1.53 3.86 11.03
C VAL A 32 -1.24 2.74 12.01
N ARG A 33 -1.84 2.76 13.21
CA ARG A 33 -1.67 1.67 14.19
C ARG A 33 -2.22 0.33 13.68
N ILE A 34 -3.37 0.34 13.01
CA ILE A 34 -3.94 -0.87 12.40
C ILE A 34 -2.99 -1.43 11.33
N MET A 35 -2.39 -0.58 10.50
CA MET A 35 -1.44 -1.00 9.47
C MET A 35 -0.16 -1.60 10.07
N GLN A 36 0.33 -1.07 11.20
CA GLN A 36 1.46 -1.66 11.94
C GLN A 36 1.12 -3.05 12.49
N LEU A 37 -0.09 -3.25 12.99
CA LEU A 37 -0.57 -4.57 13.42
C LEU A 37 -0.69 -5.54 12.24
N PHE A 38 -1.23 -5.08 11.12
CA PHE A 38 -1.29 -5.86 9.88
C PHE A 38 0.11 -6.30 9.42
N GLU A 39 1.09 -5.39 9.42
CA GLU A 39 2.48 -5.74 9.09
C GLU A 39 3.01 -6.83 10.02
N ARG A 40 2.83 -6.64 11.33
CA ARG A 40 3.30 -7.59 12.35
C ARG A 40 2.69 -8.98 12.19
N ASP A 41 1.38 -9.04 11.92
CA ASP A 41 0.61 -10.27 12.02
C ASP A 41 0.46 -11.00 10.68
N GLN A 42 0.55 -10.29 9.54
CA GLN A 42 0.33 -10.88 8.22
C GLN A 42 1.60 -10.94 7.36
N ILE A 43 2.50 -9.95 7.46
CA ILE A 43 3.67 -9.82 6.58
C ILE A 43 4.93 -10.37 7.24
N LYS A 44 5.25 -9.95 8.46
CA LYS A 44 6.47 -10.41 9.18
C LYS A 44 6.57 -11.92 9.36
N PRO A 45 5.49 -12.66 9.65
CA PRO A 45 5.56 -14.12 9.75
C PRO A 45 5.95 -14.81 8.44
N GLN A 46 5.79 -14.14 7.29
CA GLN A 46 6.26 -14.63 5.99
C GLN A 46 7.75 -14.32 5.72
N GLY A 47 8.43 -13.67 6.66
CA GLY A 47 9.85 -13.34 6.54
C GLY A 47 10.17 -12.04 5.78
N PHE A 48 9.17 -11.20 5.51
CA PHE A 48 9.33 -9.98 4.72
C PHE A 48 9.03 -8.71 5.50
N THR A 49 9.63 -7.60 5.06
CA THR A 49 9.17 -6.26 5.41
C THR A 49 7.98 -5.86 4.54
N THR A 50 7.19 -4.88 4.96
CA THR A 50 6.06 -4.35 4.18
C THR A 50 6.46 -3.92 2.79
N SER A 51 7.58 -3.19 2.66
CA SER A 51 8.07 -2.73 1.36
C SER A 51 8.50 -3.90 0.45
N GLN A 52 9.12 -4.94 1.00
CA GLN A 52 9.47 -6.15 0.24
C GLN A 52 8.21 -6.91 -0.21
N ALA A 53 7.22 -7.04 0.68
CA ALA A 53 5.94 -7.68 0.36
C ALA A 53 5.21 -6.96 -0.78
N TYR A 54 5.18 -5.61 -0.75
CA TYR A 54 4.58 -4.82 -1.83
C TYR A 54 5.31 -4.98 -3.16
N VAL A 55 6.64 -5.01 -3.17
CA VAL A 55 7.41 -5.30 -4.39
C VAL A 55 7.08 -6.68 -4.93
N LEU A 56 7.10 -7.71 -4.09
CA LEU A 56 6.81 -9.10 -4.50
C LEU A 56 5.39 -9.24 -5.05
N THR A 57 4.40 -8.69 -4.34
CA THR A 57 2.99 -8.76 -4.78
C THR A 57 2.73 -7.92 -6.04
N GLN A 58 3.43 -6.79 -6.22
CA GLN A 58 3.34 -5.99 -7.43
C GLN A 58 3.91 -6.74 -8.65
N LEU A 59 5.09 -7.35 -8.50
CA LEU A 59 5.69 -8.16 -9.56
C LEU A 59 4.89 -9.44 -9.87
N TYR A 60 4.18 -9.97 -8.87
CA TYR A 60 3.28 -11.11 -9.08
C TYR A 60 2.07 -10.74 -9.95
N LYS A 61 1.55 -9.51 -9.78
CA LYS A 61 0.41 -8.99 -10.57
C LYS A 61 0.83 -8.49 -11.95
N THR A 62 2.03 -7.94 -12.07
CA THR A 62 2.54 -7.33 -13.31
C THR A 62 3.99 -7.81 -13.52
N PRO A 63 4.19 -8.98 -14.16
CA PRO A 63 5.52 -9.49 -14.47
C PRO A 63 6.23 -8.62 -15.51
N GLY A 64 7.56 -8.56 -15.45
CA GLY A 64 8.37 -7.96 -16.51
C GLY A 64 8.26 -6.43 -16.58
N ILE A 65 8.23 -5.73 -15.45
CA ILE A 65 8.20 -4.27 -15.41
C ILE A 65 9.59 -3.68 -15.14
N THR A 66 9.82 -2.47 -15.61
CA THR A 66 11.06 -1.72 -15.37
C THR A 66 11.15 -1.20 -13.94
N MET A 67 12.37 -0.80 -13.52
CA MET A 67 12.57 -0.18 -12.21
C MET A 67 11.79 1.14 -12.04
N ASN A 68 11.64 1.91 -13.12
CA ASN A 68 10.88 3.16 -13.09
C ASN A 68 9.39 2.89 -12.89
N GLU A 69 8.80 2.02 -13.71
CA GLU A 69 7.39 1.61 -13.55
C GLU A 69 7.09 1.01 -12.17
N LEU A 70 8.03 0.22 -11.62
CA LEU A 70 7.87 -0.32 -10.26
C LEU A 70 7.90 0.79 -9.21
N SER A 71 8.79 1.77 -9.36
CA SER A 71 8.86 2.94 -8.48
C SER A 71 7.59 3.78 -8.51
N GLU A 72 7.06 4.05 -9.70
CA GLU A 72 5.81 4.78 -9.91
C GLU A 72 4.61 4.03 -9.30
N LYS A 73 4.47 2.73 -9.61
CA LYS A 73 3.37 1.91 -9.07
C LYS A 73 3.35 1.81 -7.54
N LEU A 74 4.51 1.88 -6.91
CA LEU A 74 4.64 1.78 -5.45
C LEU A 74 4.83 3.15 -4.79
N ASN A 75 4.72 4.23 -5.57
CA ASN A 75 4.88 5.60 -5.09
C ASN A 75 6.15 5.76 -4.24
N ALA A 76 7.30 5.32 -4.77
CA ALA A 76 8.56 5.25 -4.03
C ALA A 76 9.73 5.78 -4.87
N LYS A 77 10.69 6.43 -4.20
CA LYS A 77 11.91 6.91 -4.86
C LYS A 77 12.67 5.75 -5.49
N THR A 78 13.15 5.92 -6.71
CA THR A 78 13.93 4.90 -7.45
C THR A 78 15.14 4.39 -6.68
N SER A 79 15.80 5.25 -5.88
CA SER A 79 16.92 4.85 -5.00
C SER A 79 16.49 3.86 -3.90
N THR A 80 15.33 4.10 -3.27
CA THR A 80 14.74 3.19 -2.29
C THR A 80 14.35 1.87 -2.94
N MET A 81 13.68 1.94 -4.09
CA MET A 81 13.27 0.77 -4.84
C MET A 81 14.47 -0.08 -5.27
N THR A 82 15.54 0.55 -5.76
CA THR A 82 16.79 -0.14 -6.12
C THR A 82 17.36 -0.93 -4.95
N ARG A 83 17.36 -0.35 -3.74
CA ARG A 83 17.88 -1.04 -2.54
C ARG A 83 17.00 -2.25 -2.18
N ILE A 84 15.69 -2.12 -2.24
CA ILE A 84 14.76 -3.22 -1.94
C ILE A 84 14.91 -4.34 -2.97
N VAL A 85 14.91 -4.01 -4.26
CA VAL A 85 15.07 -4.99 -5.34
C VAL A 85 16.43 -5.68 -5.25
N ASN A 86 17.53 -4.96 -4.95
CA ASN A 86 18.84 -5.58 -4.78
C ASN A 86 18.86 -6.62 -3.64
N THR A 87 18.14 -6.32 -2.53
CA THR A 87 18.00 -7.29 -1.44
C THR A 87 17.24 -8.54 -1.91
N LEU A 88 16.12 -8.38 -2.58
CA LEU A 88 15.32 -9.49 -3.08
C LEU A 88 16.01 -10.29 -4.20
N VAL A 89 16.87 -9.65 -4.99
CA VAL A 89 17.73 -10.35 -5.98
C VAL A 89 18.78 -11.18 -5.26
N ARG A 90 19.45 -10.61 -4.25
CA ARG A 90 20.42 -11.35 -3.43
C ARG A 90 19.79 -12.55 -2.73
N ASP A 91 18.54 -12.40 -2.28
CA ASP A 91 17.79 -13.44 -1.60
C ASP A 91 17.16 -14.45 -2.60
N GLY A 92 17.43 -14.29 -3.91
CA GLY A 92 17.01 -15.23 -4.97
C GLY A 92 15.51 -15.19 -5.33
N LEU A 93 14.79 -14.15 -4.90
CA LEU A 93 13.34 -14.02 -5.13
C LEU A 93 13.01 -13.23 -6.41
N ILE A 94 13.92 -12.36 -6.83
CA ILE A 94 13.80 -11.53 -8.03
C ILE A 94 15.03 -11.74 -8.91
N GLN A 95 14.82 -11.67 -10.21
CA GLN A 95 15.88 -11.61 -11.21
C GLN A 95 15.71 -10.39 -12.10
N ARG A 96 16.83 -9.92 -12.67
CA ARG A 96 16.85 -8.93 -13.73
C ARG A 96 17.02 -9.61 -15.06
N LYS A 97 16.16 -9.27 -16.03
CA LYS A 97 16.20 -9.80 -17.37
C LYS A 97 16.20 -8.65 -18.36
N ARG A 98 16.81 -8.83 -19.52
CA ARG A 98 16.61 -7.91 -20.65
C ARG A 98 15.23 -8.18 -21.24
N ASP A 99 14.53 -7.12 -21.58
CA ASP A 99 13.23 -7.22 -22.24
C ASP A 99 13.38 -7.95 -23.60
N ASP A 100 12.44 -8.83 -23.90
CA ASP A 100 12.52 -9.64 -25.13
C ASP A 100 12.21 -8.80 -26.39
N ALA A 101 11.45 -7.71 -26.24
CA ALA A 101 11.12 -6.79 -27.35
C ALA A 101 12.18 -5.71 -27.57
N ASP A 102 12.76 -5.15 -26.48
CA ASP A 102 13.87 -4.21 -26.55
C ASP A 102 14.98 -4.59 -25.53
N ARG A 103 16.04 -5.21 -26.03
CA ARG A 103 17.18 -5.65 -25.23
C ARG A 103 17.96 -4.54 -24.52
N ARG A 104 17.67 -3.27 -24.80
CA ARG A 104 18.24 -2.12 -24.08
C ARG A 104 17.53 -1.89 -22.74
N VAL A 105 16.31 -2.39 -22.61
CA VAL A 105 15.49 -2.27 -21.41
C VAL A 105 15.79 -3.42 -20.47
N VAL A 106 15.96 -3.11 -19.18
CA VAL A 106 16.10 -4.10 -18.10
C VAL A 106 14.81 -4.11 -17.29
N VAL A 107 14.18 -5.26 -17.24
CA VAL A 107 12.99 -5.54 -16.45
C VAL A 107 13.32 -6.37 -15.22
N VAL A 108 12.47 -6.30 -14.22
CA VAL A 108 12.52 -7.11 -13.01
C VAL A 108 11.37 -8.11 -13.01
N GLU A 109 11.70 -9.35 -12.65
CA GLU A 109 10.76 -10.47 -12.63
C GLU A 109 10.96 -11.30 -11.37
N LEU A 110 9.90 -12.00 -10.95
CA LEU A 110 10.02 -13.01 -9.91
C LEU A 110 10.72 -14.26 -10.44
N THR A 111 11.57 -14.88 -9.64
CA THR A 111 12.02 -16.27 -9.84
C THR A 111 10.89 -17.23 -9.51
N GLU A 112 11.03 -18.54 -9.77
CA GLU A 112 10.01 -19.51 -9.36
C GLU A 112 9.79 -19.51 -7.84
N ILE A 113 10.86 -19.43 -7.06
CA ILE A 113 10.78 -19.29 -5.58
C ILE A 113 10.09 -17.98 -5.21
N GLY A 114 10.41 -16.90 -5.93
CA GLY A 114 9.75 -15.60 -5.75
C GLY A 114 8.26 -15.61 -6.05
N LYS A 115 7.83 -16.35 -7.08
CA LYS A 115 6.40 -16.53 -7.42
C LYS A 115 5.64 -17.29 -6.33
N GLU A 116 6.23 -18.35 -5.79
CA GLU A 116 5.64 -19.10 -4.67
C GLU A 116 5.49 -18.20 -3.44
N ALA A 117 6.56 -17.50 -3.05
CA ALA A 117 6.53 -16.59 -1.91
C ALA A 117 5.51 -15.44 -2.10
N ALA A 118 5.50 -14.80 -3.27
CA ALA A 118 4.54 -13.75 -3.59
C ALA A 118 3.10 -14.26 -3.62
N GLY A 119 2.86 -15.48 -4.10
CA GLY A 119 1.54 -16.12 -4.10
C GLY A 119 1.02 -16.39 -2.68
N LEU A 120 1.88 -16.80 -1.76
CA LEU A 120 1.53 -16.97 -0.34
C LEU A 120 1.20 -15.63 0.32
N LEU A 121 2.03 -14.60 0.10
CA LEU A 121 1.78 -13.24 0.56
C LEU A 121 0.44 -12.69 0.04
N GLU A 122 0.18 -12.82 -1.25
CA GLU A 122 -1.05 -12.34 -1.89
C GLU A 122 -2.29 -13.03 -1.29
N LYS A 123 -2.21 -14.35 -1.02
CA LYS A 123 -3.30 -15.09 -0.36
C LYS A 123 -3.54 -14.59 1.07
N ALA A 124 -2.48 -14.38 1.86
CA ALA A 124 -2.58 -13.90 3.23
C ALA A 124 -3.18 -12.49 3.28
N ILE A 125 -2.68 -11.58 2.45
CA ILE A 125 -3.17 -10.21 2.35
C ILE A 125 -4.64 -10.17 1.92
N LYS A 126 -5.01 -10.92 0.88
CA LYS A 126 -6.40 -11.02 0.42
C LYS A 126 -7.33 -11.61 1.47
N ALA A 127 -6.89 -12.64 2.19
CA ALA A 127 -7.69 -13.23 3.25
C ALA A 127 -7.94 -12.22 4.39
N TYR A 128 -6.96 -11.39 4.73
CA TYR A 128 -7.11 -10.32 5.71
C TYR A 128 -8.09 -9.24 5.23
N TYR A 129 -7.96 -8.77 3.98
CA TYR A 129 -8.87 -7.76 3.42
C TYR A 129 -10.30 -8.26 3.30
N ARG A 130 -10.50 -9.55 2.97
CA ARG A 130 -11.85 -10.15 2.99
C ARG A 130 -12.49 -10.05 4.36
N LYS A 131 -11.75 -10.37 5.44
CA LYS A 131 -12.27 -10.22 6.80
C LYS A 131 -12.72 -8.78 7.10
N ILE A 132 -11.98 -7.78 6.61
CA ILE A 132 -12.37 -6.37 6.78
C ILE A 132 -13.68 -6.10 6.04
N VAL A 133 -13.77 -6.49 4.77
CA VAL A 133 -14.97 -6.28 3.94
C VAL A 133 -16.19 -7.01 4.54
N ASP A 134 -16.01 -8.23 5.05
CA ASP A 134 -17.06 -9.02 5.67
C ASP A 134 -17.63 -8.39 6.97
N HIS A 135 -16.88 -7.47 7.60
CA HIS A 135 -17.32 -6.71 8.79
C HIS A 135 -17.91 -5.33 8.46
N LEU A 136 -17.87 -4.90 7.19
CA LEU A 136 -18.54 -3.68 6.78
C LEU A 136 -20.05 -3.92 6.71
N PRO A 137 -20.87 -2.93 7.06
CA PRO A 137 -22.32 -3.04 6.90
C PRO A 137 -22.68 -3.33 5.44
N GLU A 138 -23.71 -4.14 5.24
CA GLU A 138 -24.18 -4.53 3.91
C GLU A 138 -24.51 -3.29 3.07
N GLY A 139 -24.04 -3.26 1.83
CA GLY A 139 -24.24 -2.16 0.90
C GLY A 139 -23.32 -0.95 1.07
N GLN A 140 -22.53 -0.85 2.15
CA GLN A 140 -21.69 0.34 2.42
C GLN A 140 -20.25 0.28 1.85
N VAL A 141 -19.86 -0.81 1.22
CA VAL A 141 -18.50 -0.98 0.67
C VAL A 141 -18.13 0.17 -0.28
N GLN A 142 -19.07 0.59 -1.15
CA GLN A 142 -18.81 1.67 -2.11
C GLN A 142 -18.67 3.05 -1.43
N GLU A 143 -19.40 3.31 -0.37
CA GLU A 143 -19.29 4.55 0.40
C GLU A 143 -17.96 4.64 1.13
N VAL A 144 -17.54 3.53 1.75
CA VAL A 144 -16.23 3.43 2.39
C VAL A 144 -15.10 3.65 1.38
N LEU A 145 -15.17 3.03 0.19
CA LEU A 145 -14.18 3.22 -0.87
C LEU A 145 -14.12 4.67 -1.35
N LYS A 146 -15.26 5.34 -1.54
CA LYS A 146 -15.32 6.77 -1.92
C LYS A 146 -14.66 7.64 -0.85
N ALA A 147 -15.01 7.45 0.42
CA ALA A 147 -14.42 8.23 1.52
C ALA A 147 -12.92 7.99 1.65
N ALA A 148 -12.46 6.74 1.51
CA ALA A 148 -11.03 6.41 1.54
C ALA A 148 -10.27 7.06 0.37
N ASN A 149 -10.81 7.04 -0.85
CA ASN A 149 -10.18 7.67 -2.02
C ASN A 149 -10.08 9.19 -1.86
N LEU A 150 -11.13 9.87 -1.37
CA LEU A 150 -11.07 11.30 -1.07
C LEU A 150 -9.97 11.64 -0.06
N LEU A 151 -9.77 10.78 0.94
CA LEU A 151 -8.70 10.97 1.92
C LEU A 151 -7.31 10.79 1.27
N VAL A 152 -7.14 9.80 0.39
CA VAL A 152 -5.90 9.58 -0.36
C VAL A 152 -5.60 10.78 -1.27
N GLU A 153 -6.58 11.25 -2.05
CA GLU A 153 -6.46 12.43 -2.91
C GLU A 153 -6.02 13.67 -2.12
N ALA A 154 -6.62 13.91 -0.94
CA ALA A 154 -6.22 15.02 -0.07
C ALA A 154 -4.76 14.89 0.43
N PHE A 155 -4.30 13.65 0.71
CA PHE A 155 -2.89 13.41 1.06
C PHE A 155 -1.95 13.72 -0.11
N ASP A 156 -2.31 13.33 -1.32
CA ASP A 156 -1.49 13.56 -2.52
C ASP A 156 -1.38 15.06 -2.83
N GLU A 157 -2.45 15.83 -2.63
CA GLU A 157 -2.43 17.29 -2.79
C GLU A 157 -1.52 17.99 -1.76
N VAL A 158 -1.56 17.54 -0.49
CA VAL A 158 -0.73 18.12 0.59
C VAL A 158 0.73 17.72 0.46
N ASN A 159 1.02 16.54 -0.09
CA ASN A 159 2.36 15.97 -0.21
C ASN A 159 2.74 15.66 -1.67
N PRO A 160 2.73 16.62 -2.59
CA PRO A 160 2.96 16.37 -4.02
C PRO A 160 4.35 15.81 -4.36
N ASN A 161 5.27 15.76 -3.39
CA ASN A 161 6.63 15.23 -3.53
C ASN A 161 6.88 13.97 -2.68
N CYS A 162 5.84 13.27 -2.26
CA CYS A 162 5.99 12.03 -1.49
C CYS A 162 6.50 10.85 -2.35
N CYS A 163 6.75 11.10 -3.65
CA CYS A 163 7.24 10.13 -4.64
C CYS A 163 8.72 10.29 -4.89
#